data_69d19da38fad24ddf4a304948d7d12eb
#
_entry.id   69d19da38fad24ddf4a304948d7d12eb
#
_cell.length_a   1.000
_cell.length_b   1.000
_cell.length_c   1.000
_cell.angle_alpha   90.00
_cell.angle_beta   90.00
_cell.angle_gamma   90.00
#
_symmetry.space_group_name_H-M   'P 1'
#
loop_
_entity.id
_entity.type
_entity.pdbx_description
1 polymer ?
#
loop_
_entity_poly.entity_id
_entity_poly.type
_entity_poly.pdbx_seq_one_letter_code
_entity_poly.pdbx_strand_id
1 'polypeptide(L)'
;YGLPEGQRGIFVGGGGSMRLPRLIGTSRMTDMMLTGRVFDAEEGQQAGLTNYLVDPGEGLVKGLALAQKICGNAPLSNFAVIQALPRIAELPPSEGLFVESLVAAIAQGDPTAKERIRAFLDGRASKVAKS
;
A
#
# COMPACT_ATOMS: atom_id res chain seq x y z
N TYR A 1 -6.22 16.96 -2.30
CA TYR A 1 -6.34 16.36 -0.96
C TYR A 1 -6.42 17.46 0.08
N GLY A 2 -7.42 17.43 0.95
CA GLY A 2 -7.64 18.45 1.98
C GLY A 2 -8.19 17.86 3.28
N LEU A 3 -7.84 18.51 4.40
CA LEU A 3 -8.29 18.17 5.74
C LEU A 3 -8.78 19.43 6.44
N PRO A 4 -10.02 19.91 6.14
CA PRO A 4 -10.50 21.19 6.63
C PRO A 4 -11.09 21.14 8.04
N GLU A 5 -10.93 20.04 8.75
CA GLU A 5 -11.58 19.78 10.05
C GLU A 5 -11.23 20.83 11.09
N GLY A 6 -9.95 21.23 11.19
CA GLY A 6 -9.52 22.27 12.13
C GLY A 6 -10.21 23.61 11.90
N GLN A 7 -10.37 24.02 10.65
CA GLN A 7 -11.09 25.25 10.28
C GLN A 7 -12.60 25.17 10.58
N ARG A 8 -13.16 23.96 10.66
CA ARG A 8 -14.58 23.71 10.95
C ARG A 8 -14.84 23.41 12.42
N GLY A 9 -13.82 23.46 13.28
CA GLY A 9 -13.95 23.20 14.71
C GLY A 9 -14.21 21.74 15.07
N ILE A 10 -13.85 20.80 14.17
CA ILE A 10 -13.99 19.34 14.36
C ILE A 10 -12.65 18.63 14.18
N PHE A 11 -12.61 17.36 14.53
CA PHE A 11 -11.43 16.51 14.33
C PHE A 11 -11.72 15.41 13.30
N VAL A 12 -10.69 14.99 12.57
CA VAL A 12 -10.81 13.97 11.53
C VAL A 12 -11.22 12.61 12.12
N GLY A 13 -12.25 12.02 11.55
CA GLY A 13 -12.78 10.71 11.91
C GLY A 13 -12.48 9.62 10.87
N GLY A 14 -13.19 8.50 10.95
CA GLY A 14 -13.13 7.42 9.99
C GLY A 14 -11.76 6.73 9.87
N GLY A 15 -10.88 6.91 10.84
CA GLY A 15 -9.51 6.37 10.85
C GLY A 15 -8.49 7.22 10.08
N GLY A 16 -8.85 8.44 9.66
CA GLY A 16 -7.93 9.36 9.00
C GLY A 16 -6.74 9.72 9.89
N SER A 17 -6.98 10.00 11.19
CA SER A 17 -5.93 10.31 12.17
C SER A 17 -4.93 9.17 12.39
N MET A 18 -5.29 7.95 12.07
CA MET A 18 -4.42 6.77 12.20
C MET A 18 -3.66 6.48 10.91
N ARG A 19 -4.34 6.59 9.77
CA ARG A 19 -3.78 6.17 8.47
C ARG A 19 -2.94 7.25 7.81
N LEU A 20 -3.41 8.49 7.80
CA LEU A 20 -2.72 9.56 7.08
C LEU A 20 -1.33 9.91 7.64
N PRO A 21 -1.13 10.00 8.97
CA PRO A 21 0.21 10.25 9.52
C PRO A 21 1.24 9.18 9.14
N ARG A 22 0.78 7.93 8.92
CA ARG A 22 1.65 6.84 8.46
C ARG A 22 2.06 6.97 7.00
N LEU A 23 1.23 7.62 6.18
CA LEU A 23 1.52 7.87 4.75
C LEU A 23 2.37 9.12 4.55
N ILE A 24 1.98 10.23 5.18
CA ILE A 24 2.56 11.56 4.88
C ILE A 24 3.35 12.18 6.03
N GLY A 25 3.36 11.54 7.19
CA GLY A 25 3.94 12.06 8.43
C GLY A 25 3.00 12.99 9.18
N THR A 26 3.17 13.03 10.50
CA THR A 26 2.32 13.84 11.40
C THR A 26 2.42 15.33 11.10
N SER A 27 3.61 15.84 10.77
CA SER A 27 3.84 17.26 10.49
C SER A 27 2.99 17.76 9.32
N ARG A 28 2.99 17.04 8.18
CA ARG A 28 2.19 17.43 7.02
C ARG A 28 0.69 17.37 7.30
N MET A 29 0.25 16.31 7.99
CA MET A 29 -1.17 16.21 8.38
C MET A 29 -1.58 17.34 9.32
N THR A 30 -0.73 17.71 10.28
CA THR A 30 -0.96 18.85 11.19
C THR A 30 -1.09 20.15 10.43
N ASP A 31 -0.20 20.42 9.47
CA ASP A 31 -0.27 21.60 8.61
C ASP A 31 -1.60 21.64 7.84
N MET A 32 -1.97 20.55 7.15
CA MET A 32 -3.22 20.47 6.41
C MET A 32 -4.45 20.74 7.29
N MET A 33 -4.49 20.16 8.50
CA MET A 33 -5.64 20.32 9.40
C MET A 33 -5.72 21.71 10.03
N LEU A 34 -4.61 22.31 10.42
CA LEU A 34 -4.60 23.60 11.10
C LEU A 34 -4.74 24.77 10.12
N THR A 35 -4.08 24.70 8.96
CA THR A 35 -4.08 25.78 7.97
C THR A 35 -5.18 25.61 6.93
N GLY A 36 -5.73 24.39 6.76
CA GLY A 36 -6.64 24.04 5.68
C GLY A 36 -5.93 23.93 4.33
N ARG A 37 -4.60 23.77 4.31
CA ARG A 37 -3.83 23.60 3.06
C ARG A 37 -4.37 22.41 2.26
N VAL A 38 -4.54 22.64 0.98
CA VAL A 38 -4.95 21.63 0.00
C VAL A 38 -3.75 21.26 -0.84
N PHE A 39 -3.49 19.97 -1.00
CA PHE A 39 -2.51 19.44 -1.94
C PHE A 39 -3.20 19.14 -3.27
N ASP A 40 -2.58 19.51 -4.37
CA ASP A 40 -2.95 19.03 -5.68
C ASP A 40 -2.54 17.56 -5.89
N ALA A 41 -2.70 17.04 -7.10
CA ALA A 41 -2.44 15.64 -7.39
C ALA A 41 -0.95 15.30 -7.32
N GLU A 42 -0.11 16.20 -7.82
CA GLU A 42 1.35 16.08 -7.83
C GLU A 42 1.93 16.17 -6.42
N GLU A 43 1.49 17.18 -5.65
CA GLU A 43 1.89 17.30 -4.23
C GLU A 43 1.46 16.07 -3.42
N GLY A 44 0.25 15.55 -3.67
CA GLY A 44 -0.26 14.34 -3.03
C GLY A 44 0.57 13.09 -3.36
N GLN A 45 1.02 12.95 -4.60
CA GLN A 45 1.92 11.88 -4.99
C GLN A 45 3.29 12.01 -4.32
N GLN A 46 3.88 13.19 -4.33
CA GLN A 46 5.17 13.46 -3.68
C GLN A 46 5.10 13.25 -2.16
N ALA A 47 3.96 13.54 -1.56
CA ALA A 47 3.71 13.32 -0.14
C ALA A 47 3.46 11.85 0.22
N GLY A 48 3.15 10.97 -0.74
CA GLY A 48 2.86 9.55 -0.52
C GLY A 48 1.37 9.24 -0.32
N LEU A 49 0.46 10.16 -0.68
CA LEU A 49 -0.99 9.91 -0.63
C LEU A 49 -1.49 9.02 -1.77
N THR A 50 -0.75 8.97 -2.88
CA THR A 50 -1.05 8.10 -4.02
C THR A 50 0.23 7.51 -4.60
N ASN A 51 0.13 6.30 -5.16
CA ASN A 51 1.23 5.61 -5.81
C ASN A 51 1.31 5.91 -7.32
N TYR A 52 0.18 6.27 -7.93
CA TYR A 52 0.07 6.49 -9.38
C TYR A 52 -0.66 7.80 -9.65
N LEU A 53 -0.10 8.59 -10.53
CA LEU A 53 -0.73 9.76 -11.10
C LEU A 53 -1.01 9.46 -12.58
N VAL A 54 -2.21 9.78 -13.03
CA VAL A 54 -2.68 9.54 -14.40
C VAL A 54 -3.47 10.75 -14.88
N ASP A 55 -3.66 10.87 -16.17
CA ASP A 55 -4.46 11.94 -16.74
C ASP A 55 -5.92 11.88 -16.29
N PRO A 56 -6.62 13.01 -16.28
CA PRO A 56 -8.04 13.06 -15.94
C PRO A 56 -8.86 12.06 -16.78
N GLY A 57 -9.64 11.22 -16.08
CA GLY A 57 -10.47 10.17 -16.70
C GLY A 57 -9.79 8.82 -16.83
N GLU A 58 -8.47 8.71 -16.73
CA GLU A 58 -7.71 7.46 -16.91
C GLU A 58 -7.66 6.57 -15.65
N GLY A 59 -8.15 7.05 -14.52
CA GLY A 59 -8.07 6.35 -13.23
C GLY A 59 -8.65 4.95 -13.25
N LEU A 60 -9.83 4.75 -13.86
CA LEU A 60 -10.47 3.44 -13.95
C LEU A 60 -9.67 2.48 -14.83
N VAL A 61 -9.19 2.93 -15.97
CA VAL A 61 -8.37 2.12 -16.91
C VAL A 61 -7.11 1.66 -16.20
N LYS A 62 -6.40 2.57 -15.54
CA LYS A 62 -5.21 2.24 -14.74
C LYS A 62 -5.54 1.27 -13.60
N GLY A 63 -6.63 1.50 -12.88
CA GLY A 63 -7.08 0.64 -11.78
C GLY A 63 -7.37 -0.79 -12.24
N LEU A 64 -8.07 -0.97 -13.36
CA LEU A 64 -8.36 -2.28 -13.93
C LEU A 64 -7.08 -3.00 -14.38
N ALA A 65 -6.15 -2.30 -15.02
CA ALA A 65 -4.87 -2.86 -15.41
C ALA A 65 -4.04 -3.33 -14.20
N LEU A 66 -4.03 -2.56 -13.11
CA LEU A 66 -3.38 -2.96 -11.86
C LEU A 66 -4.08 -4.17 -11.23
N ALA A 67 -5.41 -4.20 -11.22
CA ALA A 67 -6.17 -5.33 -10.71
C ALA A 67 -5.87 -6.63 -11.48
N GLN A 68 -5.84 -6.58 -12.81
CA GLN A 68 -5.45 -7.71 -13.65
C GLN A 68 -4.03 -8.21 -13.34
N LYS A 69 -3.09 -7.27 -13.17
CA LYS A 69 -1.71 -7.62 -12.78
C LYS A 69 -1.66 -8.32 -11.42
N ILE A 70 -2.43 -7.83 -10.44
CA ILE A 70 -2.54 -8.42 -9.10
C ILE A 70 -3.21 -9.80 -9.16
N CYS A 71 -4.25 -9.99 -9.97
CA CYS A 71 -4.88 -11.30 -10.18
C CYS A 71 -3.93 -12.35 -10.76
N GLY A 72 -2.88 -11.92 -11.44
CA GLY A 72 -1.78 -12.78 -11.90
C GLY A 72 -0.90 -13.34 -10.78
N ASN A 73 -0.96 -12.84 -9.56
CA ASN A 73 -0.16 -13.33 -8.42
C ASN A 73 -0.75 -14.60 -7.80
N ALA A 74 0.02 -15.28 -6.94
CA ALA A 74 -0.50 -16.35 -6.10
C ALA A 74 -1.52 -15.79 -5.10
N PRO A 75 -2.74 -16.38 -5.00
CA PRO A 75 -3.80 -15.83 -4.15
C PRO A 75 -3.40 -15.68 -2.67
N LEU A 76 -2.68 -16.67 -2.13
CA LEU A 76 -2.22 -16.63 -0.74
C LEU A 76 -1.17 -15.54 -0.50
N SER A 77 -0.32 -15.24 -1.50
CA SER A 77 0.60 -14.12 -1.44
C SER A 77 -0.14 -12.77 -1.43
N ASN A 78 -1.16 -12.62 -2.27
CA ASN A 78 -2.00 -11.41 -2.26
C ASN A 78 -2.70 -11.24 -0.90
N PHE A 79 -3.25 -12.32 -0.34
CA PHE A 79 -3.87 -12.29 0.99
C PHE A 79 -2.86 -11.86 2.06
N ALA A 80 -1.66 -12.42 2.06
CA ALA A 80 -0.60 -12.09 3.02
C ALA A 80 -0.20 -10.61 2.92
N VAL A 81 0.01 -10.10 1.70
CA VAL A 81 0.35 -8.69 1.48
C VAL A 81 -0.77 -7.75 1.96
N ILE A 82 -2.02 -8.08 1.66
CA ILE A 82 -3.15 -7.20 2.03
C ILE A 82 -3.47 -7.26 3.52
N GLN A 83 -3.40 -8.45 4.13
CA GLN A 83 -3.88 -8.67 5.49
C GLN A 83 -2.77 -8.70 6.55
N ALA A 84 -1.63 -9.28 6.25
CA ALA A 84 -0.55 -9.42 7.23
C ALA A 84 0.40 -8.23 7.24
N LEU A 85 0.84 -7.74 6.08
CA LEU A 85 1.82 -6.66 6.01
C LEU A 85 1.44 -5.41 6.82
N PRO A 86 0.21 -4.87 6.76
CA PRO A 86 -0.16 -3.72 7.57
C PRO A 86 -0.09 -3.98 9.08
N ARG A 87 -0.40 -5.22 9.50
CA ARG A 87 -0.34 -5.62 10.91
C ARG A 87 1.10 -5.80 11.39
N ILE A 88 1.94 -6.42 10.58
CA ILE A 88 3.38 -6.58 10.87
C ILE A 88 4.03 -5.21 11.06
N ALA A 89 3.70 -4.25 10.22
CA ALA A 89 4.25 -2.89 10.30
C ALA A 89 3.87 -2.12 11.58
N GLU A 90 2.87 -2.59 12.33
CA GLU A 90 2.43 -2.00 13.61
C GLU A 90 3.05 -2.69 14.84
N LEU A 91 3.71 -3.82 14.65
CA LEU A 91 4.33 -4.59 15.74
C LEU A 91 5.72 -4.05 16.10
N PRO A 92 6.18 -4.29 17.33
CA PRO A 92 7.60 -4.16 17.67
C PRO A 92 8.46 -5.01 16.73
N PRO A 93 9.68 -4.58 16.37
CA PRO A 93 10.50 -5.25 15.34
C PRO A 93 10.68 -6.76 15.56
N SER A 94 10.94 -7.21 16.80
CA SER A 94 11.12 -8.62 17.12
C SER A 94 9.86 -9.45 16.88
N GLU A 95 8.71 -8.93 17.24
CA GLU A 95 7.42 -9.60 17.05
C GLU A 95 7.03 -9.59 15.58
N GLY A 96 7.25 -8.44 14.89
CA GLY A 96 7.02 -8.31 13.45
C GLY A 96 7.82 -9.31 12.64
N LEU A 97 9.13 -9.49 12.92
CA LEU A 97 9.98 -10.48 12.26
C LEU A 97 9.53 -11.92 12.51
N PHE A 98 9.06 -12.22 13.72
CA PHE A 98 8.50 -13.54 14.01
C PHE A 98 7.24 -13.81 13.19
N VAL A 99 6.27 -12.87 13.17
CA VAL A 99 5.05 -13.01 12.38
C VAL A 99 5.37 -13.09 10.89
N GLU A 100 6.31 -12.28 10.39
CA GLU A 100 6.78 -12.32 9.00
C GLU A 100 7.28 -13.73 8.63
N SER A 101 8.10 -14.35 9.48
CA SER A 101 8.62 -15.69 9.23
C SER A 101 7.53 -16.75 9.13
N LEU A 102 6.48 -16.66 9.97
CA LEU A 102 5.33 -17.57 9.92
C LEU A 102 4.52 -17.37 8.63
N VAL A 103 4.22 -16.11 8.27
CA VAL A 103 3.48 -15.78 7.05
C VAL A 103 4.25 -16.21 5.81
N ALA A 104 5.57 -15.98 5.78
CA ALA A 104 6.44 -16.42 4.69
C ALA A 104 6.44 -17.95 4.55
N ALA A 105 6.55 -18.70 5.66
CA ALA A 105 6.50 -20.16 5.65
C ALA A 105 5.16 -20.69 5.09
N ILE A 106 4.04 -20.10 5.53
CA ILE A 106 2.70 -20.44 5.03
C ILE A 106 2.59 -20.17 3.53
N ALA A 107 2.97 -18.97 3.08
CA ALA A 107 2.89 -18.60 1.67
C ALA A 107 3.77 -19.46 0.76
N GLN A 108 4.99 -19.78 1.20
CA GLN A 108 5.92 -20.68 0.48
C GLN A 108 5.46 -22.13 0.48
N GLY A 109 4.63 -22.53 1.44
CA GLY A 109 4.01 -23.85 1.51
C GLY A 109 2.99 -24.13 0.41
N ASP A 110 2.43 -23.08 -0.19
CA ASP A 110 1.42 -23.18 -1.23
C ASP A 110 1.99 -23.82 -2.51
N PRO A 111 1.27 -24.78 -3.16
CA PRO A 111 1.71 -25.42 -4.39
C PRO A 111 2.01 -24.44 -5.52
N THR A 112 1.18 -23.39 -5.68
CA THR A 112 1.36 -22.35 -6.70
C THR A 112 2.64 -21.55 -6.46
N ALA A 113 2.96 -21.24 -5.19
CA ALA A 113 4.20 -20.55 -4.85
C ALA A 113 5.43 -21.41 -5.18
N LYS A 114 5.39 -22.70 -4.86
CA LYS A 114 6.46 -23.66 -5.17
C LYS A 114 6.72 -23.78 -6.67
N GLU A 115 5.67 -23.86 -7.48
CA GLU A 115 5.77 -23.90 -8.93
C GLU A 115 6.42 -22.62 -9.50
N ARG A 116 6.00 -21.45 -9.01
CA ARG A 116 6.56 -20.14 -9.43
C ARG A 116 8.02 -19.99 -9.03
N ILE A 117 8.39 -20.43 -7.83
CA ILE A 117 9.79 -20.43 -7.38
C ILE A 117 10.64 -21.33 -8.29
N ARG A 118 10.15 -22.53 -8.63
CA ARG A 118 10.83 -23.42 -9.57
C ARG A 118 10.99 -22.78 -10.95
N ALA A 119 9.92 -22.19 -11.49
CA ALA A 119 9.97 -21.50 -12.76
C ALA A 119 10.99 -20.34 -12.76
N PHE A 120 11.12 -19.63 -11.65
CA PHE A 120 12.13 -18.58 -11.49
C PHE A 120 13.55 -19.16 -11.46
N LEU A 121 13.80 -20.22 -10.68
CA LEU A 121 15.11 -20.87 -10.57
C LEU A 121 15.54 -21.49 -11.91
N ASP A 122 14.60 -22.03 -12.69
CA ASP A 122 14.83 -22.60 -14.01
C ASP A 122 14.97 -21.52 -15.12
N GLY A 123 14.91 -20.24 -14.78
CA GLY A 123 14.98 -19.14 -15.74
C GLY A 123 13.76 -19.01 -16.66
N ARG A 124 12.66 -19.71 -16.37
CA ARG A 124 11.41 -19.69 -17.16
C ARG A 124 10.46 -18.57 -16.76
N ALA A 125 10.65 -17.95 -15.58
CA ALA A 125 9.85 -16.81 -15.16
C ALA A 125 10.27 -15.54 -15.88
N SER A 126 9.30 -14.71 -16.26
CA SER A 126 9.57 -13.38 -16.80
C SER A 126 10.30 -12.52 -15.78
N LYS A 127 11.31 -11.75 -16.22
CA LYS A 127 11.97 -10.77 -15.35
C LYS A 127 10.97 -9.67 -14.95
N VAL A 128 11.06 -9.24 -13.69
CA VAL A 128 10.27 -8.07 -13.22
C VAL A 128 10.75 -6.85 -14.01
N ALA A 129 9.87 -6.30 -14.85
CA ALA A 129 10.14 -5.08 -15.60
C ALA A 129 9.94 -3.84 -14.71
N LYS A 130 10.76 -2.80 -14.95
CA LYS A 130 10.46 -1.48 -14.42
C LYS A 130 9.13 -1.01 -15.05
N SER A 131 8.16 -0.67 -14.22
CA SER A 131 6.89 -0.09 -14.63
C SER A 131 6.92 1.43 -14.50
#